data_16d87cf1d24f4034274c7f4a49cdca75
#
_entry.id   16d87cf1d24f4034274c7f4a49cdca75
#
_cell.length_a   1.000
_cell.length_b   1.000
_cell.length_c   1.000
_cell.angle_alpha   90.00
_cell.angle_beta   90.00
_cell.angle_gamma   90.00
#
_symmetry.space_group_name_H-M   'P 1'
#
loop_
_entity.id
_entity.type
_entity.pdbx_description
1 polymer ?
#
loop_
_entity_poly.entity_id
_entity_poly.type
_entity_poly.pdbx_seq_one_letter_code
_entity_poly.pdbx_strand_id
1 'polypeptide(L)'
;MASGPEHNKWPWGNQKDYKKCNVYSEAAEKVNSRENGVSPFGLYHMCGNVWEYVGEKKKDGNGDHYFIVLRGGSYYTGEHYWHIESGAVPNDSHLKVHLLGMGMDRFETVGFRCVKEVQE
;
A
#
# COMPACT_ATOMS: atom_id res chain seq x y z
N MET A 1 -1.49 -1.25 -11.68
CA MET A 1 -1.36 -2.70 -11.37
C MET A 1 -2.44 -3.19 -10.40
N ALA A 2 -2.67 -2.52 -9.28
CA ALA A 2 -3.68 -2.94 -8.31
C ALA A 2 -5.12 -2.93 -8.87
N SER A 3 -5.49 -1.90 -9.61
CA SER A 3 -6.84 -1.72 -10.16
C SER A 3 -7.13 -2.50 -11.43
N GLY A 4 -6.11 -2.99 -12.10
CA GLY A 4 -6.25 -3.66 -13.40
C GLY A 4 -6.72 -2.73 -14.53
N PRO A 5 -6.99 -3.28 -15.72
CA PRO A 5 -7.40 -2.51 -16.90
C PRO A 5 -8.78 -1.88 -16.77
N GLU A 6 -9.63 -2.40 -15.89
CA GLU A 6 -10.97 -1.88 -15.63
C GLU A 6 -11.01 -0.78 -14.56
N HIS A 7 -9.86 -0.37 -14.05
CA HIS A 7 -9.71 0.65 -12.98
C HIS A 7 -10.55 0.34 -11.74
N ASN A 8 -10.54 -0.89 -11.29
CA ASN A 8 -11.24 -1.32 -10.09
C ASN A 8 -10.88 -0.49 -8.87
N LYS A 9 -11.86 -0.22 -8.03
CA LYS A 9 -11.67 0.51 -6.77
C LYS A 9 -10.80 -0.25 -5.77
N TRP A 10 -10.90 -1.58 -5.78
CA TRP A 10 -10.13 -2.51 -4.97
C TRP A 10 -9.40 -3.50 -5.87
N PRO A 11 -8.34 -4.17 -5.41
CA PRO A 11 -7.67 -5.18 -6.23
C PRO A 11 -8.61 -6.27 -6.77
N TRP A 12 -9.59 -6.66 -5.99
CA TRP A 12 -10.56 -7.72 -6.31
C TRP A 12 -11.85 -7.25 -6.99
N GLY A 13 -12.03 -5.96 -7.25
CA GLY A 13 -13.22 -5.40 -7.88
C GLY A 13 -13.70 -4.10 -7.25
N ASN A 14 -15.00 -3.82 -7.33
CA ASN A 14 -15.56 -2.54 -6.89
C ASN A 14 -16.32 -2.61 -5.56
N GLN A 15 -16.47 -3.80 -4.99
CA GLN A 15 -17.13 -4.00 -3.70
C GLN A 15 -16.12 -4.06 -2.56
N LYS A 16 -16.41 -3.36 -1.47
CA LYS A 16 -15.63 -3.39 -0.26
C LYS A 16 -15.81 -4.74 0.44
N ASP A 17 -14.71 -5.46 0.64
CA ASP A 17 -14.70 -6.73 1.36
C ASP A 17 -13.39 -6.92 2.13
N TYR A 18 -13.40 -6.60 3.41
CA TYR A 18 -12.20 -6.67 4.26
C TYR A 18 -11.72 -8.11 4.54
N LYS A 19 -12.51 -9.13 4.21
CA LYS A 19 -12.05 -10.52 4.31
C LYS A 19 -11.01 -10.89 3.25
N LYS A 20 -10.93 -10.08 2.19
CA LYS A 20 -10.01 -10.29 1.07
C LYS A 20 -8.63 -9.67 1.28
N CYS A 21 -8.43 -8.96 2.36
CA CYS A 21 -7.15 -8.31 2.67
C CYS A 21 -6.81 -8.45 4.17
N ASN A 22 -5.53 -8.33 4.50
CA ASN A 22 -5.07 -8.32 5.89
C ASN A 22 -5.18 -6.90 6.45
N VAL A 23 -6.26 -6.65 7.16
CA VAL A 23 -6.54 -5.40 7.86
C VAL A 23 -7.15 -5.72 9.23
N TYR A 24 -7.09 -4.79 10.16
CA TYR A 24 -7.59 -4.97 11.52
C TYR A 24 -6.98 -6.19 12.24
N SER A 25 -5.71 -6.44 12.02
CA SER A 25 -4.97 -7.52 12.64
C SER A 25 -3.71 -7.02 13.36
N GLU A 26 -3.00 -7.92 14.02
CA GLU A 26 -1.85 -7.56 14.85
C GLU A 26 -0.50 -7.74 14.13
N ALA A 27 -0.50 -8.36 12.97
CA ALA A 27 0.74 -8.66 12.26
C ALA A 27 0.55 -8.79 10.75
N ALA A 28 1.65 -8.64 10.03
CA ALA A 28 1.72 -8.98 8.62
C ALA A 28 1.54 -10.50 8.40
N GLU A 29 0.91 -10.85 7.30
CA GLU A 29 0.70 -12.22 6.86
C GLU A 29 1.72 -12.64 5.80
N LYS A 30 1.76 -13.94 5.50
CA LYS A 30 2.57 -14.49 4.43
C LYS A 30 2.22 -13.85 3.08
N VAL A 31 3.22 -13.66 2.24
CA VAL A 31 3.09 -12.97 0.96
C VAL A 31 2.09 -13.59 -0.02
N ASN A 32 1.76 -14.85 0.13
CA ASN A 32 0.82 -15.60 -0.71
C ASN A 32 -0.48 -15.98 0.01
N SER A 33 -0.80 -15.35 1.13
CA SER A 33 -2.11 -15.48 1.77
C SER A 33 -3.15 -14.57 1.11
N ARG A 34 -4.43 -14.75 1.44
CA ARG A 34 -5.54 -13.96 0.89
C ARG A 34 -5.68 -14.09 -0.63
N GLU A 35 -5.71 -15.32 -1.13
CA GLU A 35 -5.82 -15.62 -2.55
C GLU A 35 -7.03 -14.96 -3.25
N ASN A 36 -8.13 -14.81 -2.53
CA ASN A 36 -9.33 -14.12 -3.04
C ASN A 36 -9.20 -12.59 -3.16
N GLY A 37 -8.11 -12.03 -2.66
CA GLY A 37 -7.83 -10.60 -2.67
C GLY A 37 -6.77 -10.18 -3.69
N VAL A 38 -6.37 -11.06 -4.59
CA VAL A 38 -5.37 -10.75 -5.62
C VAL A 38 -5.90 -9.75 -6.64
N SER A 39 -4.98 -8.98 -7.21
CA SER A 39 -5.31 -8.08 -8.31
C SER A 39 -5.61 -8.84 -9.60
N PRO A 40 -6.16 -8.18 -10.65
CA PRO A 40 -6.39 -8.81 -11.96
C PRO A 40 -5.12 -9.40 -12.61
N PHE A 41 -3.95 -8.96 -12.17
CA PHE A 41 -2.66 -9.50 -12.62
C PHE A 41 -2.07 -10.55 -11.66
N GLY A 42 -2.84 -11.06 -10.70
CA GLY A 42 -2.41 -12.06 -9.74
C GLY A 42 -1.47 -11.56 -8.66
N LEU A 43 -1.45 -10.28 -8.37
CA LEU A 43 -0.60 -9.69 -7.33
C LEU A 43 -1.29 -9.75 -5.96
N TYR A 44 -0.61 -10.36 -5.00
CA TYR A 44 -1.08 -10.47 -3.62
C TYR A 44 -0.87 -9.19 -2.84
N HIS A 45 -1.73 -8.94 -1.84
CA HIS A 45 -1.61 -7.87 -0.86
C HIS A 45 -1.43 -6.47 -1.46
N MET A 46 -2.09 -6.19 -2.59
CA MET A 46 -2.14 -4.84 -3.14
C MET A 46 -3.00 -3.88 -2.30
N CYS A 47 -3.73 -4.43 -1.34
CA CYS A 47 -4.49 -3.72 -0.32
C CYS A 47 -4.29 -4.41 1.03
N GLY A 48 -3.98 -3.65 2.07
CA GLY A 48 -3.69 -4.19 3.40
C GLY A 48 -2.31 -4.84 3.53
N ASN A 49 -2.09 -5.56 4.57
CA ASN A 49 -0.85 -6.20 5.00
C ASN A 49 0.21 -5.18 5.41
N VAL A 50 0.97 -4.61 4.50
CA VAL A 50 1.91 -3.52 4.76
C VAL A 50 1.79 -2.44 3.70
N TRP A 51 2.03 -1.20 4.10
CA TRP A 51 2.23 -0.10 3.17
C TRP A 51 3.43 -0.40 2.27
N GLU A 52 3.32 -0.12 0.99
CA GLU A 52 4.38 -0.37 0.03
C GLU A 52 4.91 0.91 -0.61
N TYR A 53 6.23 1.00 -0.68
CA TYR A 53 6.88 2.06 -1.43
C TYR A 53 6.56 1.94 -2.91
N VAL A 54 6.21 3.07 -3.52
CA VAL A 54 6.10 3.19 -4.98
C VAL A 54 7.17 4.14 -5.50
N GLY A 55 7.52 4.01 -6.77
CA GLY A 55 8.61 4.77 -7.39
C GLY A 55 8.37 6.27 -7.53
N GLU A 56 7.30 6.78 -6.94
CA GLU A 56 6.93 8.19 -7.02
C GLU A 56 7.55 8.98 -5.87
N LYS A 57 8.25 10.06 -6.20
CA LYS A 57 8.75 11.05 -5.24
C LYS A 57 7.98 12.34 -5.41
N LYS A 58 7.66 12.99 -4.29
CA LYS A 58 7.07 14.33 -4.28
C LYS A 58 8.02 15.31 -3.61
N LYS A 59 8.09 16.52 -4.14
CA LYS A 59 8.78 17.64 -3.49
C LYS A 59 7.79 18.45 -2.68
N ASP A 60 8.27 19.06 -1.60
CA ASP A 60 7.52 20.13 -0.93
C ASP A 60 7.42 21.36 -1.83
N GLY A 61 6.61 22.35 -1.42
CA GLY A 61 6.41 23.57 -2.18
C GLY A 61 7.66 24.43 -2.37
N ASN A 62 8.65 24.27 -1.50
CA ASN A 62 9.92 24.99 -1.55
C ASN A 62 11.01 24.20 -2.28
N GLY A 63 10.80 22.93 -2.54
CA GLY A 63 11.74 22.03 -3.22
C GLY A 63 12.91 21.52 -2.37
N ASP A 64 12.86 21.79 -1.06
CA ASP A 64 13.94 21.45 -0.12
C ASP A 64 13.83 20.03 0.43
N HIS A 65 12.63 19.46 0.39
CA HIS A 65 12.37 18.13 0.94
C HIS A 65 11.70 17.22 -0.09
N TYR A 66 12.07 15.94 -0.02
CA TYR A 66 11.46 14.89 -0.83
C TYR A 66 10.63 13.96 0.05
N PHE A 67 9.51 13.56 -0.47
CA PHE A 67 8.65 12.55 0.13
C PHE A 67 8.57 11.33 -0.77
N ILE A 68 8.64 10.16 -0.18
CA ILE A 68 8.31 8.90 -0.84
C ILE A 68 6.83 8.61 -0.62
N VAL A 69 6.18 8.15 -1.67
CA VAL A 69 4.78 7.76 -1.64
C VAL A 69 4.65 6.30 -1.22
N LEU A 70 3.73 6.04 -0.30
CA LEU A 70 3.32 4.72 0.15
C LEU A 70 1.88 4.44 -0.29
N ARG A 71 1.59 3.22 -0.69
CA ARG A 71 0.26 2.81 -1.12
C ARG A 71 -0.17 1.50 -0.48
N GLY A 72 -1.48 1.22 -0.53
CA GLY A 72 -2.10 -0.05 -0.24
C GLY A 72 -2.68 -0.19 1.17
N GLY A 73 -2.24 0.59 2.13
CA GLY A 73 -2.65 0.41 3.52
C GLY A 73 -1.88 -0.70 4.24
N SER A 74 -2.22 -0.96 5.49
CA SER A 74 -1.57 -1.99 6.31
C SER A 74 -2.56 -2.75 7.17
N TYR A 75 -2.06 -3.78 7.84
CA TYR A 75 -2.83 -4.55 8.82
C TYR A 75 -3.22 -3.74 10.06
N TYR A 76 -2.42 -2.74 10.40
CA TYR A 76 -2.55 -1.98 11.62
C TYR A 76 -3.64 -0.92 11.55
N THR A 77 -4.45 -0.85 12.58
CA THR A 77 -5.50 0.15 12.77
C THR A 77 -5.38 0.76 14.16
N GLY A 78 -4.33 1.55 14.37
CA GLY A 78 -4.18 2.28 15.61
C GLY A 78 -4.91 3.62 15.58
N GLU A 79 -5.59 3.95 16.66
CA GLU A 79 -6.13 5.28 16.92
C GLU A 79 -5.01 6.25 17.29
N HIS A 80 -4.24 6.71 16.31
CA HIS A 80 -3.28 7.75 16.56
C HIS A 80 -3.53 8.95 15.68
N TYR A 81 -3.44 10.12 16.24
CA TYR A 81 -3.63 11.45 15.64
C TYR A 81 -2.86 11.71 14.33
N TRP A 82 -1.85 10.89 14.07
CA TRP A 82 -0.93 11.06 12.94
C TRP A 82 -1.17 10.05 11.81
N HIS A 83 -2.12 9.17 11.99
CA HIS A 83 -2.43 8.15 10.99
C HIS A 83 -3.70 8.53 10.23
N ILE A 84 -3.52 8.87 8.99
CA ILE A 84 -4.55 8.69 7.98
C ILE A 84 -5.09 7.28 8.20
N GLU A 85 -6.39 7.12 8.19
CA GLU A 85 -7.07 5.85 8.43
C GLU A 85 -6.24 4.70 7.87
N SER A 86 -5.63 3.96 8.77
CA SER A 86 -4.93 2.72 8.45
C SER A 86 -5.99 1.65 8.19
N GLY A 87 -5.61 0.60 7.53
CA GLY A 87 -6.53 -0.45 7.10
C GLY A 87 -6.60 -0.54 5.59
N ALA A 88 -7.73 -0.96 5.08
CA ALA A 88 -7.94 -1.10 3.65
C ALA A 88 -8.08 0.26 2.97
N VAL A 89 -7.19 0.55 2.05
CA VAL A 89 -7.19 1.78 1.26
C VAL A 89 -7.55 1.45 -0.19
N PRO A 90 -8.61 2.07 -0.74
CA PRO A 90 -8.96 1.90 -2.15
C PRO A 90 -7.83 2.32 -3.07
N ASN A 91 -7.79 1.73 -4.26
CA ASN A 91 -6.74 2.00 -5.27
C ASN A 91 -6.67 3.47 -5.70
N ASP A 92 -7.78 4.19 -5.62
CA ASP A 92 -7.94 5.60 -6.01
C ASP A 92 -7.79 6.59 -4.85
N SER A 93 -7.57 6.09 -3.62
CA SER A 93 -7.55 6.92 -2.41
C SER A 93 -6.16 7.16 -1.88
N HIS A 94 -6.13 7.95 -0.83
CA HIS A 94 -5.01 8.58 -0.14
C HIS A 94 -3.69 7.85 -0.15
N LEU A 95 -2.70 8.62 -0.54
CA LEU A 95 -1.29 8.30 -0.42
C LEU A 95 -0.83 8.62 1.00
N LYS A 96 -0.15 7.70 1.62
CA LYS A 96 0.73 8.03 2.75
C LYS A 96 2.05 8.49 2.17
N VAL A 97 2.58 9.58 2.69
CA VAL A 97 3.90 10.07 2.31
C VAL A 97 4.86 9.97 3.48
N HIS A 98 6.09 9.59 3.18
CA HIS A 98 7.16 9.50 4.15
C HIS A 98 8.27 10.48 3.76
N LEU A 99 8.70 11.31 4.70
CA LEU A 99 9.77 12.27 4.46
C LEU A 99 11.10 11.54 4.22
N LEU A 100 11.71 11.80 3.08
CA LEU A 100 13.08 11.41 2.81
C LEU A 100 14.02 12.40 3.51
N GLY A 101 14.56 11.99 4.60
CA GLY A 101 15.46 12.82 5.38
C GLY A 101 16.27 11.98 6.36
N MET A 102 16.82 12.54 7.33
CA MET A 102 17.74 12.07 8.33
C MET A 102 17.42 10.69 8.95
N GLY A 103 17.63 9.62 8.19
CA GLY A 103 17.37 8.24 8.58
C GLY A 103 15.93 7.83 8.31
N MET A 104 15.75 6.90 7.39
CA MET A 104 14.47 6.23 7.22
C MET A 104 14.31 5.21 8.35
N ASP A 105 13.45 5.52 9.30
CA ASP A 105 13.09 4.56 10.33
C ASP A 105 12.41 3.34 9.70
N ARG A 106 12.72 2.19 10.25
CA ARG A 106 12.04 0.95 9.87
C ARG A 106 10.71 0.86 10.60
N PHE A 107 9.64 0.62 9.86
CA PHE A 107 8.31 0.41 10.42
C PHE A 107 7.83 -1.00 10.10
N GLU A 108 7.24 -1.66 11.08
CA GLU A 108 6.65 -2.99 10.91
C GLU A 108 5.50 -3.01 9.89
N THR A 109 4.90 -1.86 9.66
CA THR A 109 3.76 -1.68 8.74
C THR A 109 4.15 -1.23 7.35
N VAL A 110 5.44 -1.11 7.05
CA VAL A 110 5.94 -0.63 5.75
C VAL A 110 6.88 -1.66 5.13
N GLY A 111 6.66 -1.94 3.87
CA GLY A 111 7.46 -2.87 3.09
C GLY A 111 7.66 -2.40 1.66
N PHE A 112 8.10 -3.30 0.81
CA PHE A 112 8.31 -3.05 -0.61
C PHE A 112 8.14 -4.34 -1.40
N ARG A 113 7.95 -4.19 -2.71
CA ARG A 113 8.05 -5.29 -3.66
C ARG A 113 8.98 -4.93 -4.81
N CYS A 114 9.71 -5.92 -5.28
CA CYS A 114 10.58 -5.77 -6.42
C CYS A 114 9.80 -5.85 -7.73
N VAL A 115 10.27 -5.09 -8.72
CA VAL A 115 9.78 -5.15 -10.09
C VAL A 115 10.95 -5.57 -10.98
N LYS A 116 10.68 -6.52 -11.88
CA LYS A 116 11.64 -6.92 -12.91
C LYS A 116 11.11 -6.45 -14.25
N GLU A 117 11.91 -5.69 -14.97
CA GLU A 117 11.61 -5.36 -16.36
C GLU A 117 11.74 -6.61 -17.22
N VAL A 118 10.73 -6.85 -18.04
CA VAL A 118 10.77 -7.90 -19.05
C VAL A 118 11.36 -7.26 -20.30
N GLN A 119 12.55 -7.69 -20.68
CA GLN A 119 13.11 -7.34 -21.99
C GLN A 119 12.34 -8.15 -23.05
N GLU A 120 11.72 -7.43 -23.95
CA GLU A 120 11.13 -8.00 -25.15
C GLU A 120 12.20 -8.40 -26.19
#